data_f900ae4abcca1d4f387b90fefe61176a
#
_entry.id   f900ae4abcca1d4f387b90fefe61176a
#
_cell.length_a   1.000
_cell.length_b   1.000
_cell.length_c   1.000
_cell.angle_alpha   90.00
_cell.angle_beta   90.00
_cell.angle_gamma   90.00
#
_symmetry.space_group_name_H-M   'P 1'
#
loop_
_entity.id
_entity.type
_entity.pdbx_description
1 polymer ?
#
loop_
_entity_poly.entity_id
_entity_poly.type
_entity_poly.pdbx_seq_one_letter_code
_entity_poly.pdbx_strand_id
1 'polypeptide(L)'
;QTKPLVKLAKAAERFGKGDYVNDFRASGSQEIRKAAFEFDRMAKRINRHLNQRAEMLSGISHDLRTPLTRLKLQLAMLKQKDVSENMSKDIDEMEKMLNDYLQFAKTQIQEDTVLINLNNLLNSIKNSTNNSNLFFTSSAESVELEGRPTALKRSFENVIQNGLTYGNKVYLDIQKGNKRVTVIIEDDGPGIP
;
A
#
# COMPACT_ATOMS: atom_id res chain seq x y z
N GLN A 1 -24.35 24.86 20.15
CA GLN A 1 -23.84 25.35 18.86
C GLN A 1 -22.46 24.77 18.48
N THR A 2 -21.65 24.25 19.42
CA THR A 2 -20.29 23.73 19.16
C THR A 2 -20.24 22.36 18.49
N LYS A 3 -21.24 21.48 18.73
CA LYS A 3 -21.23 20.09 18.21
C LYS A 3 -21.11 19.96 16.67
N PRO A 4 -21.83 20.77 15.84
CA PRO A 4 -21.69 20.67 14.38
C PRO A 4 -20.31 21.11 13.87
N LEU A 5 -19.72 22.15 14.47
CA LEU A 5 -18.39 22.62 14.13
C LEU A 5 -17.31 21.59 14.46
N VAL A 6 -17.42 20.94 15.64
CA VAL A 6 -16.53 19.86 16.05
C VAL A 6 -16.63 18.64 15.09
N LYS A 7 -17.84 18.33 14.60
CA LYS A 7 -18.02 17.27 13.60
C LYS A 7 -17.33 17.62 12.28
N LEU A 8 -17.46 18.87 11.81
CA LEU A 8 -16.78 19.32 10.59
C LEU A 8 -15.25 19.27 10.75
N ALA A 9 -14.72 19.74 11.89
CA ALA A 9 -13.30 19.69 12.17
C ALA A 9 -12.76 18.26 12.20
N LYS A 10 -13.47 17.31 12.84
CA LYS A 10 -13.12 15.88 12.83
C LYS A 10 -13.18 15.26 11.43
N ALA A 11 -14.17 15.65 10.62
CA ALA A 11 -14.27 15.18 9.23
C ALA A 11 -13.08 15.69 8.41
N ALA A 12 -12.67 16.96 8.58
CA ALA A 12 -11.50 17.53 7.93
C ALA A 12 -10.20 16.87 8.39
N GLU A 13 -10.05 16.60 9.68
CA GLU A 13 -8.89 15.87 10.23
C GLU A 13 -8.79 14.45 9.65
N ARG A 14 -9.91 13.72 9.63
CA ARG A 14 -9.95 12.37 9.05
C ARG A 14 -9.60 12.38 7.56
N PHE A 15 -10.19 13.32 6.82
CA PHE A 15 -9.87 13.50 5.40
C PHE A 15 -8.38 13.79 5.19
N GLY A 16 -7.77 14.65 6.01
CA GLY A 16 -6.34 14.95 5.96
C GLY A 16 -5.44 13.74 6.29
N LYS A 17 -5.94 12.78 7.08
CA LYS A 17 -5.29 11.48 7.35
C LYS A 17 -5.57 10.44 6.25
N GLY A 18 -6.31 10.83 5.21
CA GLY A 18 -6.66 9.97 4.08
C GLY A 18 -7.87 9.07 4.36
N ASP A 19 -8.69 9.34 5.39
CA ASP A 19 -9.96 8.66 5.61
C ASP A 19 -11.08 9.39 4.89
N TYR A 20 -11.80 8.70 4.01
CA TYR A 20 -12.94 9.28 3.35
C TYR A 20 -14.19 9.18 4.22
N VAL A 21 -14.85 10.32 4.43
CA VAL A 21 -16.09 10.38 5.19
C VAL A 21 -17.24 10.49 4.20
N ASN A 22 -17.80 9.35 3.79
CA ASN A 22 -18.88 9.28 2.80
C ASN A 22 -20.19 9.93 3.25
N ASP A 23 -20.40 10.13 4.55
CA ASP A 23 -21.70 10.58 5.09
C ASP A 23 -21.53 11.72 6.10
N PHE A 24 -20.96 12.83 5.65
CA PHE A 24 -20.97 14.02 6.45
C PHE A 24 -22.29 14.77 6.28
N ARG A 25 -23.29 14.45 7.13
CA ARG A 25 -24.55 15.23 7.17
C ARG A 25 -24.31 16.56 7.84
N ALA A 26 -24.35 17.62 7.03
CA ALA A 26 -24.26 19.00 7.51
C ALA A 26 -25.41 19.32 8.47
N SER A 27 -25.07 19.76 9.68
CA SER A 27 -26.04 20.18 10.70
C SER A 27 -25.58 21.49 11.35
N GLY A 28 -26.49 22.25 11.97
CA GLY A 28 -26.18 23.51 12.63
C GLY A 28 -26.72 24.76 11.88
N SER A 29 -26.08 25.92 12.09
CA SER A 29 -26.44 27.17 11.44
C SER A 29 -26.26 27.12 9.92
N GLN A 30 -26.80 28.07 9.21
CA GLN A 30 -26.73 28.14 7.74
C GLN A 30 -25.25 28.20 7.27
N GLU A 31 -24.43 28.95 7.97
CA GLU A 31 -22.99 29.11 7.67
C GLU A 31 -22.24 27.81 7.83
N ILE A 32 -22.52 27.07 8.93
CA ILE A 32 -21.86 25.76 9.17
C ILE A 32 -22.32 24.74 8.12
N ARG A 33 -23.59 24.72 7.75
CA ARG A 33 -24.09 23.85 6.69
C ARG A 33 -23.45 24.17 5.34
N LYS A 34 -23.28 25.45 5.01
CA LYS A 34 -22.61 25.89 3.78
C LYS A 34 -21.12 25.46 3.79
N ALA A 35 -20.42 25.70 4.89
CA ALA A 35 -19.01 25.26 5.03
C ALA A 35 -18.85 23.75 4.90
N ALA A 36 -19.75 22.98 5.51
CA ALA A 36 -19.77 21.54 5.43
C ALA A 36 -20.04 21.03 3.99
N PHE A 37 -20.95 21.68 3.27
CA PHE A 37 -21.23 21.36 1.87
C PHE A 37 -20.02 21.63 0.97
N GLU A 38 -19.37 22.78 1.12
CA GLU A 38 -18.19 23.13 0.33
C GLU A 38 -17.00 22.21 0.66
N PHE A 39 -16.85 21.81 1.94
CA PHE A 39 -15.86 20.81 2.34
C PHE A 39 -16.11 19.46 1.65
N ASP A 40 -17.34 18.93 1.67
CA ASP A 40 -17.70 17.68 1.01
C ASP A 40 -17.43 17.74 -0.50
N ARG A 41 -17.81 18.86 -1.13
CA ARG A 41 -17.55 19.10 -2.56
C ARG A 41 -16.05 19.12 -2.89
N MET A 42 -15.25 19.78 -2.06
CA MET A 42 -13.79 19.80 -2.18
C MET A 42 -13.19 18.40 -2.00
N ALA A 43 -13.60 17.68 -0.98
CA ALA A 43 -13.13 16.33 -0.70
C ALA A 43 -13.43 15.36 -1.87
N LYS A 44 -14.66 15.42 -2.40
CA LYS A 44 -15.06 14.64 -3.58
C LYS A 44 -14.24 14.99 -4.82
N ARG A 45 -13.93 16.27 -5.01
CA ARG A 45 -13.09 16.73 -6.14
C ARG A 45 -11.66 16.23 -6.03
N ILE A 46 -11.06 16.32 -4.85
CA ILE A 46 -9.71 15.82 -4.60
C ILE A 46 -9.64 14.31 -4.88
N ASN A 47 -10.58 13.54 -4.35
CA ASN A 47 -10.65 12.10 -4.60
C ASN A 47 -10.78 11.74 -6.08
N ARG A 48 -11.63 12.47 -6.80
CA ARG A 48 -11.76 12.27 -8.25
C ARG A 48 -10.42 12.50 -8.96
N HIS A 49 -9.70 13.55 -8.59
CA HIS A 49 -8.37 13.82 -9.17
C HIS A 49 -7.35 12.74 -8.83
N LEU A 50 -7.36 12.21 -7.60
CA LEU A 50 -6.48 11.11 -7.21
C LEU A 50 -6.79 9.85 -8.02
N ASN A 51 -8.06 9.49 -8.17
CA ASN A 51 -8.50 8.35 -8.97
C ASN A 51 -8.12 8.50 -10.44
N GLN A 52 -8.37 9.66 -11.05
CA GLN A 52 -7.98 9.93 -12.44
C GLN A 52 -6.47 9.82 -12.65
N ARG A 53 -5.65 10.30 -11.69
CA ARG A 53 -4.19 10.12 -11.74
C ARG A 53 -3.80 8.66 -11.71
N ALA A 54 -4.41 7.87 -10.84
CA ALA A 54 -4.10 6.45 -10.72
C ALA A 54 -4.53 5.66 -11.98
N GLU A 55 -5.68 5.98 -12.57
CA GLU A 55 -6.13 5.38 -13.83
C GLU A 55 -5.19 5.74 -14.99
N MET A 56 -4.79 7.02 -15.10
CA MET A 56 -3.85 7.48 -16.12
C MET A 56 -2.49 6.76 -16.00
N LEU A 57 -1.97 6.66 -14.78
CA LEU A 57 -0.71 5.96 -14.52
C LEU A 57 -0.81 4.46 -14.81
N SER A 58 -1.96 3.85 -14.52
CA SER A 58 -2.22 2.44 -14.87
C SER A 58 -2.21 2.23 -16.40
N GLY A 59 -2.79 3.15 -17.17
CA GLY A 59 -2.75 3.13 -18.63
C GLY A 59 -1.32 3.27 -19.17
N ILE A 60 -0.59 4.27 -18.70
CA ILE A 60 0.82 4.51 -19.11
C ILE A 60 1.68 3.28 -18.81
N SER A 61 1.51 2.64 -17.67
CA SER A 61 2.28 1.44 -17.34
C SER A 61 1.98 0.26 -18.25
N HIS A 62 0.72 0.05 -18.59
CA HIS A 62 0.34 -0.96 -19.58
C HIS A 62 1.04 -0.69 -20.91
N ASP A 63 1.03 0.56 -21.35
CA ASP A 63 1.60 0.96 -22.65
C ASP A 63 3.14 0.90 -22.66
N LEU A 64 3.79 1.13 -21.50
CA LEU A 64 5.23 0.97 -21.36
C LEU A 64 5.68 -0.50 -21.24
N ARG A 65 4.84 -1.38 -20.70
CA ARG A 65 5.17 -2.81 -20.60
C ARG A 65 5.35 -3.47 -21.99
N THR A 66 4.57 -3.05 -22.96
CA THR A 66 4.63 -3.59 -24.32
C THR A 66 6.01 -3.38 -24.98
N PRO A 67 6.58 -2.15 -25.06
CA PRO A 67 7.91 -1.93 -25.61
C PRO A 67 9.01 -2.58 -24.78
N LEU A 68 8.91 -2.62 -23.44
CA LEU A 68 9.88 -3.31 -22.60
C LEU A 68 9.94 -4.82 -22.89
N THR A 69 8.77 -5.46 -23.02
CA THR A 69 8.69 -6.87 -23.42
C THR A 69 9.30 -7.10 -24.80
N ARG A 70 9.08 -6.18 -25.74
CA ARG A 70 9.67 -6.26 -27.08
C ARG A 70 11.19 -6.14 -27.02
N LEU A 71 11.73 -5.21 -26.21
CA LEU A 71 13.16 -5.07 -25.99
C LEU A 71 13.77 -6.34 -25.40
N LYS A 72 13.14 -6.95 -24.39
CA LYS A 72 13.58 -8.24 -23.84
C LYS A 72 13.65 -9.34 -24.91
N LEU A 73 12.63 -9.44 -25.76
CA LEU A 73 12.63 -10.41 -26.85
C LEU A 73 13.76 -10.15 -27.85
N GLN A 74 14.03 -8.89 -28.20
CA GLN A 74 15.12 -8.53 -29.09
C GLN A 74 16.49 -8.86 -28.48
N LEU A 75 16.68 -8.58 -27.18
CA LEU A 75 17.90 -8.92 -26.46
C LEU A 75 18.14 -10.44 -26.38
N ALA A 76 17.08 -11.22 -26.20
CA ALA A 76 17.19 -12.68 -26.18
C ALA A 76 17.66 -13.28 -27.54
N MET A 77 17.52 -12.51 -28.64
CA MET A 77 17.98 -12.90 -29.97
C MET A 77 19.40 -12.47 -30.29
N LEU A 78 20.04 -11.66 -29.42
CA LEU A 78 21.42 -11.23 -29.60
C LEU A 78 22.42 -12.36 -29.27
N LYS A 79 23.46 -12.50 -30.09
CA LYS A 79 24.52 -13.51 -29.90
C LYS A 79 25.52 -13.11 -28.79
N GLN A 80 25.61 -11.84 -28.42
CA GLN A 80 26.50 -11.32 -27.37
C GLN A 80 25.83 -11.45 -26.00
N LYS A 81 26.09 -12.55 -25.31
CA LYS A 81 25.44 -12.87 -24.03
C LYS A 81 25.67 -11.83 -22.94
N ASP A 82 26.91 -11.38 -22.75
CA ASP A 82 27.25 -10.44 -21.65
C ASP A 82 26.50 -9.10 -21.78
N VAL A 83 26.40 -8.55 -22.99
CA VAL A 83 25.68 -7.30 -23.25
C VAL A 83 24.17 -7.52 -23.08
N SER A 84 23.66 -8.65 -23.59
CA SER A 84 22.25 -9.01 -23.50
C SER A 84 21.80 -9.21 -22.05
N GLU A 85 22.63 -9.84 -21.20
CA GLU A 85 22.33 -10.06 -19.78
C GLU A 85 22.30 -8.75 -18.98
N ASN A 86 23.24 -7.83 -19.21
CA ASN A 86 23.26 -6.53 -18.53
C ASN A 86 22.04 -5.67 -18.94
N MET A 87 21.76 -5.58 -20.23
CA MET A 87 20.58 -4.83 -20.70
C MET A 87 19.27 -5.48 -20.24
N SER A 88 19.19 -6.79 -20.10
CA SER A 88 18.03 -7.47 -19.55
C SER A 88 17.78 -7.11 -18.10
N LYS A 89 18.85 -7.01 -17.28
CA LYS A 89 18.76 -6.55 -15.89
C LYS A 89 18.25 -5.10 -15.79
N ASP A 90 18.76 -4.22 -16.65
CA ASP A 90 18.31 -2.83 -16.69
C ASP A 90 16.81 -2.73 -17.02
N ILE A 91 16.33 -3.55 -17.96
CA ILE A 91 14.90 -3.60 -18.31
C ILE A 91 14.07 -4.17 -17.15
N ASP A 92 14.55 -5.20 -16.46
CA ASP A 92 13.89 -5.75 -15.27
C ASP A 92 13.77 -4.70 -14.17
N GLU A 93 14.82 -3.89 -13.96
CA GLU A 93 14.82 -2.79 -13.01
C GLU A 93 13.83 -1.69 -13.42
N MET A 94 13.76 -1.34 -14.70
CA MET A 94 12.75 -0.40 -15.22
C MET A 94 11.32 -0.90 -15.01
N GLU A 95 11.04 -2.19 -15.27
CA GLU A 95 9.74 -2.78 -14.99
C GLU A 95 9.40 -2.76 -13.50
N LYS A 96 10.38 -3.02 -12.64
CA LYS A 96 10.21 -2.92 -11.18
C LYS A 96 9.87 -1.49 -10.77
N MET A 97 10.66 -0.50 -11.19
CA MET A 97 10.40 0.91 -10.89
C MET A 97 9.02 1.37 -11.37
N LEU A 98 8.60 0.95 -12.57
CA LEU A 98 7.29 1.27 -13.12
C LEU A 98 6.16 0.67 -12.27
N ASN A 99 6.30 -0.59 -11.85
CA ASN A 99 5.32 -1.26 -11.00
C ASN A 99 5.26 -0.61 -9.60
N ASP A 100 6.41 -0.24 -9.03
CA ASP A 100 6.50 0.44 -7.73
C ASP A 100 5.81 1.81 -7.77
N TYR A 101 6.03 2.57 -8.85
CA TYR A 101 5.40 3.88 -9.04
C TYR A 101 3.88 3.77 -9.22
N LEU A 102 3.41 2.80 -9.99
CA LEU A 102 1.99 2.51 -10.13
C LEU A 102 1.35 2.12 -8.81
N GLN A 103 2.06 1.30 -8.07
CA GLN A 103 1.60 0.84 -6.77
C GLN A 103 1.50 2.01 -5.79
N PHE A 104 2.48 2.93 -5.81
CA PHE A 104 2.43 4.16 -5.03
C PHE A 104 1.22 5.02 -5.40
N ALA A 105 0.96 5.22 -6.68
CA ALA A 105 -0.18 5.99 -7.16
C ALA A 105 -1.54 5.38 -6.74
N LYS A 106 -1.65 4.05 -6.78
CA LYS A 106 -2.85 3.33 -6.34
C LYS A 106 -3.09 3.38 -4.83
N THR A 107 -2.06 3.47 -4.01
CA THR A 107 -2.20 3.60 -2.54
C THR A 107 -2.79 4.94 -2.11
N GLN A 108 -2.78 5.94 -2.96
CA GLN A 108 -3.46 7.21 -2.72
C GLN A 108 -4.98 7.13 -2.98
N ILE A 109 -5.46 6.05 -3.62
CA ILE A 109 -6.87 5.75 -3.73
C ILE A 109 -7.34 5.23 -2.37
N GLN A 110 -8.38 5.83 -1.86
CA GLN A 110 -8.89 5.54 -0.52
C GLN A 110 -9.42 4.11 -0.44
N GLU A 111 -8.89 3.41 0.53
CA GLU A 111 -9.37 2.12 0.97
C GLU A 111 -10.13 2.31 2.30
N ASP A 112 -11.31 1.73 2.42
CA ASP A 112 -12.09 1.82 3.64
C ASP A 112 -11.38 1.13 4.81
N THR A 113 -11.49 1.74 5.99
CA THR A 113 -11.02 1.11 7.23
C THR A 113 -12.03 0.04 7.64
N VAL A 114 -11.56 -1.19 7.74
CA VAL A 114 -12.36 -2.34 8.14
C VAL A 114 -11.68 -3.12 9.27
N LEU A 115 -12.44 -3.97 9.96
CA LEU A 115 -11.87 -4.86 10.96
C LEU A 115 -11.06 -5.96 10.29
N ILE A 116 -9.78 -6.06 10.62
CA ILE A 116 -8.81 -6.98 10.01
C ILE A 116 -8.32 -7.96 11.06
N ASN A 117 -8.37 -9.24 10.74
CA ASN A 117 -7.65 -10.26 11.51
C ASN A 117 -6.20 -10.32 11.01
N LEU A 118 -5.28 -9.87 11.87
CA LEU A 118 -3.86 -9.72 11.52
C LEU A 118 -3.16 -11.07 11.30
N ASN A 119 -3.54 -12.11 12.06
CA ASN A 119 -3.00 -13.45 11.88
C ASN A 119 -3.35 -14.01 10.51
N ASN A 120 -4.61 -13.84 10.07
CA ASN A 120 -5.05 -14.26 8.74
C ASN A 120 -4.33 -13.48 7.64
N LEU A 121 -4.13 -12.18 7.82
CA LEU A 121 -3.42 -11.33 6.87
C LEU A 121 -1.98 -11.80 6.68
N LEU A 122 -1.21 -11.99 7.76
CA LEU A 122 0.18 -12.44 7.70
C LEU A 122 0.30 -13.88 7.20
N ASN A 123 -0.61 -14.78 7.55
CA ASN A 123 -0.67 -16.12 6.97
C ASN A 123 -0.93 -16.08 5.46
N SER A 124 -1.79 -15.20 4.99
CA SER A 124 -2.04 -15.04 3.56
C SER A 124 -0.79 -14.56 2.81
N ILE A 125 -0.01 -13.66 3.40
CA ILE A 125 1.26 -13.19 2.84
C ILE A 125 2.29 -14.32 2.81
N LYS A 126 2.44 -15.08 3.91
CA LYS A 126 3.33 -16.23 3.96
C LYS A 126 3.02 -17.23 2.85
N ASN A 127 1.74 -17.57 2.70
CA ASN A 127 1.30 -18.54 1.69
C ASN A 127 1.49 -18.02 0.26
N SER A 128 1.25 -16.74 0.01
CA SER A 128 1.45 -16.13 -1.32
C SER A 128 2.91 -15.99 -1.70
N THR A 129 3.80 -15.74 -0.72
CA THR A 129 5.24 -15.64 -0.94
C THR A 129 5.86 -16.99 -1.29
N ASN A 130 5.24 -18.10 -0.86
CA ASN A 130 5.66 -19.50 -1.11
C ASN A 130 7.19 -19.71 -0.94
N ASN A 131 7.77 -19.05 0.09
CA ASN A 131 9.19 -19.12 0.39
C ASN A 131 9.40 -19.88 1.69
N SER A 132 10.18 -20.98 1.64
CA SER A 132 10.47 -21.83 2.79
C SER A 132 11.29 -21.13 3.89
N ASN A 133 11.89 -19.99 3.58
CA ASN A 133 12.70 -19.20 4.50
C ASN A 133 11.89 -18.11 5.24
N LEU A 134 10.58 -18.06 5.02
CA LEU A 134 9.68 -17.15 5.74
C LEU A 134 8.98 -17.92 6.87
N PHE A 135 9.32 -17.61 8.10
CA PHE A 135 8.79 -18.23 9.31
C PHE A 135 7.78 -17.29 9.96
N PHE A 136 6.59 -17.79 10.27
CA PHE A 136 5.58 -17.04 11.01
C PHE A 136 5.23 -17.79 12.27
N THR A 137 5.48 -17.17 13.40
CA THR A 137 5.09 -17.64 14.72
C THR A 137 4.23 -16.56 15.37
N SER A 138 3.05 -16.90 15.87
CA SER A 138 2.20 -15.95 16.58
C SER A 138 2.08 -16.36 18.03
N SER A 139 2.49 -15.48 18.92
CA SER A 139 2.28 -15.62 20.37
C SER A 139 0.83 -15.28 20.78
N ALA A 140 0.04 -14.70 19.87
CA ALA A 140 -1.34 -14.32 20.10
C ALA A 140 -2.31 -15.17 19.25
N GLU A 141 -3.36 -15.73 19.87
CA GLU A 141 -4.32 -16.60 19.18
C GLU A 141 -5.11 -15.90 18.07
N SER A 142 -5.54 -14.67 18.30
CA SER A 142 -6.22 -13.84 17.30
C SER A 142 -6.09 -12.38 17.65
N VAL A 143 -5.68 -11.58 16.69
CA VAL A 143 -5.55 -10.14 16.83
C VAL A 143 -6.37 -9.44 15.76
N GLU A 144 -7.35 -8.68 16.20
CA GLU A 144 -8.19 -7.86 15.33
C GLU A 144 -7.88 -6.39 15.55
N LEU A 145 -7.80 -5.62 14.46
CA LEU A 145 -7.62 -4.18 14.47
C LEU A 145 -8.37 -3.54 13.31
N GLU A 146 -8.78 -2.29 13.50
CA GLU A 146 -9.31 -1.47 12.41
C GLU A 146 -8.16 -0.93 11.56
N GLY A 147 -8.22 -1.18 10.27
CA GLY A 147 -7.18 -0.76 9.35
C GLY A 147 -7.59 -0.91 7.88
N ARG A 148 -6.67 -0.56 7.00
CA ARG A 148 -6.82 -0.69 5.55
C ARG A 148 -6.10 -1.98 5.11
N PRO A 149 -6.83 -3.03 4.71
CA PRO A 149 -6.25 -4.35 4.47
C PRO A 149 -5.17 -4.35 3.38
N THR A 150 -5.42 -3.68 2.25
CA THR A 150 -4.47 -3.62 1.13
C THR A 150 -3.21 -2.82 1.51
N ALA A 151 -3.38 -1.69 2.20
CA ALA A 151 -2.25 -0.88 2.65
C ALA A 151 -1.37 -1.62 3.67
N LEU A 152 -2.00 -2.30 4.66
CA LEU A 152 -1.29 -3.10 5.65
C LEU A 152 -0.58 -4.30 5.02
N LYS A 153 -1.30 -5.06 4.16
CA LYS A 153 -0.72 -6.19 3.43
C LYS A 153 0.54 -5.77 2.69
N ARG A 154 0.46 -4.69 1.93
CA ARG A 154 1.58 -4.16 1.17
C ARG A 154 2.75 -3.71 2.04
N SER A 155 2.48 -3.03 3.17
CA SER A 155 3.53 -2.62 4.10
C SER A 155 4.32 -3.83 4.60
N PHE A 156 3.62 -4.90 4.99
CA PHE A 156 4.27 -6.13 5.41
C PHE A 156 5.00 -6.83 4.27
N GLU A 157 4.39 -6.95 3.08
CA GLU A 157 5.02 -7.56 1.90
C GLU A 157 6.33 -6.84 1.54
N ASN A 158 6.36 -5.50 1.58
CA ASN A 158 7.57 -4.73 1.28
C ASN A 158 8.70 -5.02 2.27
N VAL A 159 8.40 -5.04 3.58
CA VAL A 159 9.41 -5.31 4.61
C VAL A 159 9.90 -6.76 4.53
N ILE A 160 8.98 -7.72 4.35
CA ILE A 160 9.29 -9.13 4.20
C ILE A 160 10.16 -9.35 2.95
N GLN A 161 9.80 -8.74 1.83
CA GLN A 161 10.56 -8.86 0.58
C GLN A 161 11.97 -8.26 0.71
N ASN A 162 12.12 -7.15 1.44
CA ASN A 162 13.44 -6.61 1.77
C ASN A 162 14.26 -7.62 2.58
N GLY A 163 13.69 -8.17 3.65
CA GLY A 163 14.35 -9.19 4.46
C GLY A 163 14.79 -10.41 3.65
N LEU A 164 13.92 -10.91 2.74
CA LEU A 164 14.24 -12.03 1.85
C LEU A 164 15.25 -11.68 0.74
N THR A 165 15.40 -10.41 0.42
CA THR A 165 16.36 -9.96 -0.62
C THR A 165 17.77 -9.81 -0.05
N TYR A 166 17.91 -9.32 1.17
CA TYR A 166 19.19 -9.03 1.80
C TYR A 166 19.61 -10.07 2.86
N GLY A 167 18.65 -10.85 3.38
CA GLY A 167 18.85 -11.96 4.30
C GLY A 167 18.55 -13.31 3.68
N ASN A 168 18.83 -14.38 4.43
CA ASN A 168 18.49 -15.76 4.05
C ASN A 168 17.19 -16.21 4.71
N LYS A 169 16.84 -15.67 5.88
CA LYS A 169 15.66 -16.05 6.65
C LYS A 169 14.95 -14.81 7.18
N VAL A 170 13.61 -14.89 7.20
CA VAL A 170 12.76 -13.84 7.77
C VAL A 170 11.81 -14.46 8.79
N TYR A 171 11.74 -13.87 9.95
CA TYR A 171 10.89 -14.28 11.07
C TYR A 171 9.82 -13.22 11.32
N LEU A 172 8.58 -13.66 11.43
CA LEU A 172 7.43 -12.83 11.76
C LEU A 172 6.87 -13.24 13.11
N ASP A 173 6.60 -12.27 13.97
CA ASP A 173 5.89 -12.50 15.24
C ASP A 173 4.83 -11.41 15.48
N ILE A 174 3.74 -11.78 16.13
CA ILE A 174 2.69 -10.86 16.58
C ILE A 174 2.64 -10.87 18.11
N GLN A 175 2.84 -9.72 18.71
CA GLN A 175 2.75 -9.51 20.14
C GLN A 175 1.58 -8.60 20.48
N LYS A 176 0.65 -9.09 21.31
CA LYS A 176 -0.49 -8.33 21.79
C LYS A 176 -0.21 -7.75 23.17
N GLY A 177 -0.11 -6.43 23.25
CA GLY A 177 -0.07 -5.70 24.52
C GLY A 177 -1.44 -5.14 24.92
N ASN A 178 -1.53 -4.51 26.08
CA ASN A 178 -2.81 -3.99 26.62
C ASN A 178 -3.49 -2.93 25.73
N LYS A 179 -2.71 -2.10 25.02
CA LYS A 179 -3.23 -0.98 24.20
C LYS A 179 -2.62 -0.92 22.79
N ARG A 180 -1.76 -1.86 22.45
CA ARG A 180 -1.06 -1.89 21.17
C ARG A 180 -0.82 -3.31 20.71
N VAL A 181 -0.77 -3.48 19.43
CA VAL A 181 -0.29 -4.69 18.76
C VAL A 181 1.06 -4.35 18.13
N THR A 182 2.03 -5.22 18.32
CA THR A 182 3.36 -5.09 17.72
C THR A 182 3.56 -6.26 16.77
N VAL A 183 3.87 -5.95 15.51
CA VAL A 183 4.35 -6.94 14.54
C VAL A 183 5.86 -6.79 14.46
N ILE A 184 6.57 -7.86 14.68
CA ILE A 184 8.02 -7.92 14.61
C ILE A 184 8.37 -8.67 13.35
N ILE A 185 9.26 -8.08 12.54
CA ILE A 185 9.80 -8.68 11.33
C ILE A 185 11.31 -8.60 11.46
N GLU A 186 11.95 -9.75 11.56
CA GLU A 186 13.40 -9.88 11.73
C GLU A 186 13.99 -10.68 10.57
N ASP A 187 15.12 -10.24 10.05
CA ASP A 187 15.90 -10.94 9.03
C ASP A 187 17.34 -11.19 9.55
N ASP A 188 18.05 -12.13 8.93
CA ASP A 188 19.44 -12.44 9.21
C ASP A 188 20.42 -11.77 8.23
N GLY A 189 19.99 -10.68 7.59
CA GLY A 189 20.80 -9.90 6.66
C GLY A 189 21.83 -9.01 7.36
N PRO A 190 22.64 -8.26 6.56
CA PRO A 190 23.74 -7.42 7.07
C PRO A 190 23.26 -6.18 7.85
N GLY A 191 21.96 -5.94 7.92
CA GLY A 191 21.38 -4.72 8.50
C GLY A 191 21.39 -3.53 7.53
N ILE A 192 20.86 -2.41 8.01
CA ILE A 192 20.83 -1.14 7.27
C ILE A 192 22.09 -0.35 7.65
N PRO A 193 22.91 0.08 6.67
CA PRO A 193 24.13 0.86 6.93
C PRO A 193 23.86 2.24 7.51
#